data_3e9e777f47f789f4a897441d58d2673c
#
_entry.id   3e9e777f47f789f4a897441d58d2673c
#
_cell.length_a   1.000
_cell.length_b   1.000
_cell.length_c   1.000
_cell.angle_alpha   90.00
_cell.angle_beta   90.00
_cell.angle_gamma   90.00
#
_symmetry.space_group_name_H-M   'P 1'
#
loop_
_entity.id
_entity.type
_entity.pdbx_description
1 polymer ?
#
loop_
_entity_poly.entity_id
_entity_poly.type
_entity_poly.pdbx_seq_one_letter_code
_entity_poly.pdbx_strand_id
1 'polypeptide(L)'
;KYGSPEHQEKWLKPLLAGEIRSSYAMTEPQVASSDATNVELNIQRDGDSWLLNGRKWFITGAMYERTKIFIVMGKSDPENSNRHLQQSQILVPKETPGLHIIRPLSTLGYDDAPFGHAELRFDNVRVPLDNILLGEGRGFEIAQGRLGPGRMHHCMRLIGATQRALEITCARVSERRTFGRELSQHQSIREAIATSFAEIEMMRLLVLKSCHKMDEVGAQGARDMIAASKIRIPIMAQTILDRCMQMHGAGGLTSDYFMAEAFNYARWCRQADGPDEVHQMALGKQIILKFSE
;
A
#
# COMPACT_ATOMS: atom_id res chain seq x y z
N LYS A 1 -9.35 6.14 15.22
CA LYS A 1 -10.19 5.03 15.68
C LYS A 1 -9.56 4.33 16.90
N TYR A 2 -8.23 4.16 16.93
CA TYR A 2 -7.51 3.34 17.92
C TYR A 2 -6.66 4.15 18.91
N GLY A 3 -6.46 5.43 18.67
CA GLY A 3 -5.69 6.32 19.54
C GLY A 3 -6.52 6.90 20.66
N SER A 4 -5.89 7.25 21.78
CA SER A 4 -6.47 7.98 22.90
C SER A 4 -6.84 9.41 22.51
N PRO A 5 -7.61 10.15 23.33
CA PRO A 5 -7.86 11.58 23.12
C PRO A 5 -6.56 12.40 22.97
N GLU A 6 -5.53 12.11 23.76
CA GLU A 6 -4.23 12.77 23.70
C GLU A 6 -3.52 12.47 22.36
N HIS A 7 -3.59 11.23 21.86
CA HIS A 7 -3.07 10.86 20.53
C HIS A 7 -3.80 11.61 19.42
N GLN A 8 -5.11 11.79 19.56
CA GLN A 8 -5.91 12.51 18.56
C GLN A 8 -5.52 14.00 18.54
N GLU A 9 -5.37 14.61 19.69
CA GLU A 9 -4.95 16.01 19.80
C GLU A 9 -3.55 16.22 19.23
N LYS A 10 -2.60 15.43 19.69
CA LYS A 10 -1.17 15.61 19.38
C LYS A 10 -0.82 15.23 17.95
N TRP A 11 -1.44 14.18 17.40
CA TRP A 11 -1.03 13.59 16.12
C TRP A 11 -2.12 13.63 15.06
N LEU A 12 -3.37 13.29 15.39
CA LEU A 12 -4.42 13.17 14.38
C LEU A 12 -4.85 14.53 13.84
N LYS A 13 -5.02 15.53 14.69
CA LYS A 13 -5.41 16.87 14.25
C LYS A 13 -4.41 17.50 13.28
N PRO A 14 -3.09 17.57 13.60
CA PRO A 14 -2.11 18.06 12.64
C PRO A 14 -2.00 17.21 11.36
N LEU A 15 -2.23 15.89 11.47
CA LEU A 15 -2.25 15.00 10.31
C LEU A 15 -3.42 15.33 9.37
N LEU A 16 -4.62 15.56 9.92
CA LEU A 16 -5.81 15.94 9.14
C LEU A 16 -5.67 17.34 8.54
N ALA A 17 -5.04 18.27 9.27
CA ALA A 17 -4.70 19.59 8.76
C ALA A 17 -3.60 19.57 7.67
N GLY A 18 -2.94 18.44 7.46
CA GLY A 18 -1.87 18.30 6.46
C GLY A 18 -0.54 18.90 6.89
N GLU A 19 -0.39 19.30 8.14
CA GLU A 19 0.83 19.88 8.72
C GLU A 19 1.93 18.84 8.86
N ILE A 20 1.56 17.62 9.25
CA ILE A 20 2.46 16.48 9.39
C ILE A 20 2.02 15.30 8.52
N ARG A 21 2.88 14.27 8.46
CA ARG A 21 2.60 12.96 7.90
C ARG A 21 3.00 11.87 8.91
N SER A 22 2.45 10.67 8.71
CA SER A 22 2.82 9.48 9.45
C SER A 22 3.25 8.37 8.50
N SER A 23 4.07 7.45 8.99
CA SER A 23 4.46 6.25 8.25
C SER A 23 4.15 5.00 9.06
N TYR A 24 3.77 3.92 8.37
CA TYR A 24 3.42 2.65 9.00
C TYR A 24 4.60 1.68 8.87
N ALA A 25 5.22 1.36 10.01
CA ALA A 25 6.41 0.53 10.09
C ALA A 25 6.04 -0.90 10.49
N MET A 26 5.68 -1.73 9.51
CA MET A 26 5.25 -3.11 9.72
C MET A 26 6.26 -4.12 9.18
N THR A 27 6.61 -4.05 7.90
CA THR A 27 7.41 -5.05 7.20
C THR A 27 8.86 -5.06 7.66
N GLU A 28 9.50 -6.24 7.61
CA GLU A 28 10.87 -6.49 8.07
C GLU A 28 11.68 -7.21 6.99
N PRO A 29 13.00 -6.93 6.89
CA PRO A 29 13.83 -7.56 5.85
C PRO A 29 14.13 -9.04 6.10
N GLN A 30 14.10 -9.49 7.35
CA GLN A 30 14.52 -10.85 7.73
C GLN A 30 13.40 -11.88 7.75
N VAL A 31 12.12 -11.45 7.68
CA VAL A 31 10.96 -12.34 7.77
C VAL A 31 9.99 -12.17 6.60
N ALA A 32 9.20 -13.20 6.33
CA ALA A 32 8.10 -13.14 5.36
C ALA A 32 6.95 -12.31 5.93
N SER A 33 6.98 -11.00 5.70
CA SER A 33 6.01 -10.02 6.25
C SER A 33 4.61 -10.13 5.65
N SER A 34 4.41 -10.96 4.65
CA SER A 34 3.08 -11.34 4.15
C SER A 34 2.23 -12.07 5.21
N ASP A 35 2.89 -12.78 6.13
CA ASP A 35 2.29 -13.24 7.38
C ASP A 35 2.60 -12.22 8.49
N ALA A 36 1.60 -11.43 8.85
CA ALA A 36 1.73 -10.37 9.85
C ALA A 36 2.12 -10.89 11.25
N THR A 37 1.96 -12.19 11.52
CA THR A 37 2.36 -12.80 12.79
C THR A 37 3.85 -13.12 12.87
N ASN A 38 4.58 -13.02 11.73
CA ASN A 38 6.02 -13.28 11.68
C ASN A 38 6.89 -12.10 12.08
N VAL A 39 6.32 -10.90 12.33
CA VAL A 39 7.14 -9.76 12.75
C VAL A 39 7.99 -10.11 13.98
N GLU A 40 9.24 -9.66 13.98
CA GLU A 40 10.25 -9.97 15.00
C GLU A 40 10.74 -8.73 15.76
N LEU A 41 10.46 -7.51 15.29
CA LEU A 41 10.79 -6.30 16.04
C LEU A 41 10.27 -6.46 17.46
N ASN A 42 11.20 -6.42 18.41
CA ASN A 42 10.90 -6.66 19.82
C ASN A 42 10.36 -5.38 20.45
N ILE A 43 9.28 -5.51 21.22
CA ILE A 43 8.69 -4.47 22.06
C ILE A 43 8.66 -5.01 23.48
N GLN A 44 9.43 -4.40 24.37
CA GLN A 44 9.49 -4.81 25.78
C GLN A 44 9.07 -3.66 26.69
N ARG A 45 8.41 -3.99 27.77
CA ARG A 45 8.16 -3.05 28.85
C ARG A 45 9.42 -2.90 29.70
N ASP A 46 9.86 -1.66 29.91
CA ASP A 46 11.02 -1.32 30.73
C ASP A 46 10.68 -0.13 31.63
N GLY A 47 10.25 -0.42 32.84
CA GLY A 47 9.74 0.56 33.79
C GLY A 47 8.46 1.23 33.28
N ASP A 48 8.52 2.54 33.07
CA ASP A 48 7.46 3.41 32.57
C ASP A 48 7.50 3.64 31.07
N SER A 49 8.30 2.83 30.34
CA SER A 49 8.56 3.00 28.91
C SER A 49 8.41 1.68 28.16
N TRP A 50 8.13 1.79 26.87
CA TRP A 50 8.33 0.74 25.88
C TRP A 50 9.74 0.85 25.30
N LEU A 51 10.45 -0.26 25.22
CA LEU A 51 11.76 -0.40 24.60
C LEU A 51 11.60 -1.18 23.30
N LEU A 52 11.99 -0.56 22.16
CA LEU A 52 11.86 -1.16 20.83
C LEU A 52 13.25 -1.46 20.24
N ASN A 53 13.43 -2.69 19.75
CA ASN A 53 14.64 -3.13 19.06
C ASN A 53 14.31 -3.95 17.81
N GLY A 54 14.93 -3.63 16.67
CA GLY A 54 14.74 -4.37 15.42
C GLY A 54 14.90 -3.52 14.18
N ARG A 55 14.47 -4.08 13.04
CA ARG A 55 14.58 -3.44 11.72
C ARG A 55 13.23 -3.45 11.02
N LYS A 56 12.99 -2.41 10.26
CA LYS A 56 11.82 -2.29 9.37
C LYS A 56 12.28 -1.83 7.99
N TRP A 57 11.60 -2.25 6.94
CA TRP A 57 11.91 -1.80 5.59
C TRP A 57 10.65 -1.60 4.75
N PHE A 58 10.81 -1.00 3.57
CA PHE A 58 9.71 -0.53 2.73
C PHE A 58 8.72 0.36 3.50
N ILE A 59 9.27 1.23 4.36
CA ILE A 59 8.45 2.15 5.14
C ILE A 59 8.18 3.39 4.30
N THR A 60 7.03 3.37 3.64
CA THR A 60 6.57 4.42 2.73
C THR A 60 6.37 5.74 3.48
N GLY A 61 6.89 6.82 2.92
CA GLY A 61 6.81 8.16 3.49
C GLY A 61 7.83 8.45 4.58
N ALA A 62 8.68 7.49 4.96
CA ALA A 62 9.68 7.70 6.01
C ALA A 62 10.73 8.77 5.66
N MET A 63 11.04 8.93 4.36
CA MET A 63 11.99 9.95 3.87
C MET A 63 11.40 11.34 3.88
N TYR A 64 10.07 11.48 3.90
CA TYR A 64 9.43 12.77 3.78
C TYR A 64 9.69 13.65 5.02
N GLU A 65 10.05 14.91 4.80
CA GLU A 65 10.42 15.84 5.88
C GLU A 65 9.28 16.11 6.87
N ARG A 66 8.02 16.11 6.35
CA ARG A 66 6.82 16.29 7.18
C ARG A 66 6.40 15.03 7.94
N THR A 67 7.01 13.89 7.72
CA THR A 67 6.77 12.70 8.55
C THR A 67 7.33 12.95 9.93
N LYS A 68 6.45 12.97 10.93
CA LYS A 68 6.79 13.25 12.33
C LYS A 68 6.57 12.07 13.27
N ILE A 69 5.86 11.05 12.79
CA ILE A 69 5.50 9.89 13.62
C ILE A 69 5.47 8.60 12.81
N PHE A 70 5.97 7.54 13.42
CA PHE A 70 5.87 6.17 12.93
C PHE A 70 4.87 5.38 13.78
N ILE A 71 4.02 4.59 13.12
CA ILE A 71 3.18 3.58 13.75
C ILE A 71 3.93 2.28 13.60
N VAL A 72 4.55 1.80 14.67
CA VAL A 72 5.47 0.65 14.64
C VAL A 72 4.76 -0.59 15.17
N MET A 73 4.68 -1.62 14.32
CA MET A 73 4.18 -2.93 14.73
C MET A 73 5.34 -3.84 15.11
N GLY A 74 5.26 -4.44 16.27
CA GLY A 74 6.27 -5.37 16.77
C GLY A 74 5.65 -6.42 17.68
N LYS A 75 6.46 -7.34 18.15
CA LYS A 75 6.07 -8.44 19.03
C LYS A 75 6.30 -8.05 20.49
N SER A 76 5.22 -7.98 21.27
CA SER A 76 5.26 -7.61 22.69
C SER A 76 5.07 -8.81 23.62
N ASP A 77 4.36 -9.86 23.18
CA ASP A 77 4.12 -11.07 23.93
C ASP A 77 4.37 -12.32 23.06
N PRO A 78 5.66 -12.67 22.81
CA PRO A 78 6.02 -13.78 21.93
C PRO A 78 5.55 -15.15 22.41
N GLU A 79 5.32 -15.31 23.73
CA GLU A 79 4.91 -16.57 24.37
C GLU A 79 3.38 -16.76 24.35
N ASN A 80 2.61 -15.78 23.90
CA ASN A 80 1.16 -15.91 23.83
C ASN A 80 0.75 -17.05 22.89
N SER A 81 -0.04 -17.98 23.38
CA SER A 81 -0.52 -19.14 22.62
C SER A 81 -1.37 -18.74 21.40
N ASN A 82 -2.04 -17.58 21.45
CA ASN A 82 -2.73 -17.00 20.31
C ASN A 82 -1.78 -16.09 19.53
N ARG A 83 -1.30 -16.55 18.37
CA ARG A 83 -0.39 -15.82 17.49
C ARG A 83 -0.89 -14.41 17.11
N HIS A 84 -2.20 -14.18 17.08
CA HIS A 84 -2.80 -12.88 16.74
C HIS A 84 -2.80 -11.89 17.92
N LEU A 85 -2.41 -12.31 19.13
CA LEU A 85 -2.29 -11.48 20.31
C LEU A 85 -0.82 -11.22 20.71
N GLN A 86 0.13 -11.71 19.93
CA GLN A 86 1.56 -11.50 20.18
C GLN A 86 2.06 -10.10 19.82
N GLN A 87 1.32 -9.36 18.97
CA GLN A 87 1.77 -8.09 18.39
C GLN A 87 1.08 -6.90 19.04
N SER A 88 1.84 -5.82 19.18
CA SER A 88 1.35 -4.50 19.59
C SER A 88 1.73 -3.44 18.55
N GLN A 89 1.09 -2.27 18.61
CA GLN A 89 1.46 -1.13 17.80
C GLN A 89 1.76 0.07 18.71
N ILE A 90 2.93 0.67 18.48
CA ILE A 90 3.46 1.78 19.28
C ILE A 90 3.66 3.00 18.39
N LEU A 91 3.26 4.17 18.89
CA LEU A 91 3.56 5.45 18.28
C LEU A 91 4.98 5.90 18.63
N VAL A 92 5.84 6.05 17.63
CA VAL A 92 7.24 6.46 17.80
C VAL A 92 7.46 7.78 17.06
N PRO A 93 7.69 8.90 17.77
CA PRO A 93 8.09 10.16 17.13
C PRO A 93 9.37 10.00 16.32
N LYS A 94 9.47 10.67 15.17
CA LYS A 94 10.62 10.53 14.24
C LYS A 94 11.95 10.86 14.90
N GLU A 95 11.96 11.85 15.79
CA GLU A 95 13.16 12.34 16.46
C GLU A 95 13.52 11.56 17.73
N THR A 96 12.87 10.40 17.98
CA THR A 96 13.17 9.59 19.15
C THR A 96 14.60 9.03 19.08
N PRO A 97 15.45 9.21 20.13
CA PRO A 97 16.80 8.67 20.15
C PRO A 97 16.80 7.15 19.88
N GLY A 98 17.78 6.68 19.10
CA GLY A 98 17.91 5.28 18.71
C GLY A 98 17.10 4.87 17.47
N LEU A 99 16.22 5.74 16.94
CA LEU A 99 15.57 5.53 15.66
C LEU A 99 16.47 6.07 14.54
N HIS A 100 16.84 5.18 13.61
CA HIS A 100 17.72 5.50 12.49
C HIS A 100 17.04 5.21 11.16
N ILE A 101 17.06 6.17 10.24
CA ILE A 101 16.78 5.94 8.83
C ILE A 101 18.09 5.50 8.19
N ILE A 102 18.16 4.23 7.76
CA ILE A 102 19.39 3.61 7.29
C ILE A 102 19.68 3.98 5.83
N ARG A 103 18.66 3.87 4.98
CA ARG A 103 18.78 4.17 3.55
C ARG A 103 17.41 4.31 2.89
N PRO A 104 17.30 5.05 1.79
CA PRO A 104 16.17 4.93 0.89
C PRO A 104 16.21 3.59 0.16
N LEU A 105 15.03 3.14 -0.28
CA LEU A 105 14.85 1.95 -1.11
C LEU A 105 14.21 2.37 -2.43
N SER A 106 14.82 1.98 -3.54
CA SER A 106 14.24 2.19 -4.86
C SER A 106 13.48 0.95 -5.35
N THR A 107 12.43 1.18 -6.12
CA THR A 107 11.64 0.13 -6.77
C THR A 107 11.75 0.29 -8.28
N LEU A 108 12.31 -0.70 -8.96
CA LEU A 108 12.60 -0.65 -10.41
C LEU A 108 13.37 0.63 -10.84
N GLY A 109 14.25 1.11 -9.95
CA GLY A 109 15.04 2.33 -10.19
C GLY A 109 14.38 3.64 -9.75
N TYR A 110 13.11 3.65 -9.37
CA TYR A 110 12.39 4.83 -8.84
C TYR A 110 12.55 4.93 -7.32
N ASP A 111 12.81 6.13 -6.83
CA ASP A 111 12.98 6.44 -5.40
C ASP A 111 11.68 6.89 -4.72
N ASP A 112 10.61 7.09 -5.49
CA ASP A 112 9.29 7.56 -5.04
C ASP A 112 9.36 8.90 -4.27
N ALA A 113 10.29 9.78 -4.67
CA ALA A 113 10.44 11.11 -4.07
C ALA A 113 9.17 11.97 -4.23
N PRO A 114 8.83 12.84 -3.27
CA PRO A 114 9.55 13.16 -2.03
C PRO A 114 9.25 12.22 -0.86
N PHE A 115 8.34 11.27 -1.02
CA PHE A 115 7.89 10.41 0.08
C PHE A 115 8.88 9.28 0.38
N GLY A 116 9.34 8.59 -0.65
CA GLY A 116 10.32 7.51 -0.59
C GLY A 116 9.88 6.32 0.24
N HIS A 117 10.64 5.25 0.11
CA HIS A 117 10.56 4.09 0.99
C HIS A 117 11.87 3.98 1.75
N ALA A 118 11.85 3.70 3.04
CA ALA A 118 13.08 3.60 3.80
C ALA A 118 13.23 2.27 4.54
N GLU A 119 14.49 1.96 4.83
CA GLU A 119 14.87 0.99 5.84
C GLU A 119 15.15 1.72 7.15
N LEU A 120 14.55 1.24 8.24
CA LEU A 120 14.67 1.78 9.59
C LEU A 120 15.34 0.77 10.51
N ARG A 121 16.13 1.28 11.46
CA ARG A 121 16.65 0.52 12.59
C ARG A 121 16.22 1.17 13.89
N PHE A 122 15.76 0.36 14.80
CA PHE A 122 15.40 0.70 16.18
C PHE A 122 16.48 0.10 17.08
N ASP A 123 17.21 0.95 17.77
CA ASP A 123 18.29 0.58 18.67
C ASP A 123 18.02 1.17 20.04
N ASN A 124 17.44 0.37 20.93
CA ASN A 124 17.01 0.77 22.27
C ASN A 124 16.09 2.02 22.24
N VAL A 125 15.19 2.10 21.29
CA VAL A 125 14.24 3.21 21.16
C VAL A 125 13.25 3.17 22.33
N ARG A 126 13.23 4.24 23.12
CA ARG A 126 12.35 4.38 24.30
C ARG A 126 11.23 5.35 24.05
N VAL A 127 10.01 4.94 24.34
CA VAL A 127 8.82 5.80 24.28
C VAL A 127 7.91 5.53 25.49
N PRO A 128 7.12 6.53 25.93
CA PRO A 128 6.20 6.39 27.05
C PRO A 128 5.21 5.23 26.85
N LEU A 129 4.74 4.62 27.92
CA LEU A 129 3.74 3.54 27.89
C LEU A 129 2.45 3.95 27.19
N ASP A 130 2.08 5.22 27.30
CA ASP A 130 0.87 5.78 26.69
C ASP A 130 0.92 5.81 25.16
N ASN A 131 2.09 5.64 24.55
CA ASN A 131 2.22 5.59 23.09
C ASN A 131 1.66 4.30 22.45
N ILE A 132 1.16 3.37 23.24
CA ILE A 132 0.51 2.16 22.74
C ILE A 132 -0.88 2.46 22.15
N LEU A 133 -1.19 1.83 21.02
CA LEU A 133 -2.51 1.92 20.41
C LEU A 133 -3.41 0.78 20.86
N LEU A 134 -4.59 1.11 21.37
CA LEU A 134 -5.66 0.17 21.80
C LEU A 134 -5.29 -0.77 22.95
N GLY A 135 -4.01 -0.96 23.25
CA GLY A 135 -3.50 -1.85 24.28
C GLY A 135 -2.58 -2.96 23.75
N GLU A 136 -1.95 -3.65 24.67
CA GLU A 136 -1.02 -4.74 24.39
C GLU A 136 -1.73 -5.93 23.73
N GLY A 137 -1.07 -6.59 22.77
CA GLY A 137 -1.62 -7.72 22.04
C GLY A 137 -2.67 -7.36 20.96
N ARG A 138 -2.97 -6.06 20.74
CA ARG A 138 -4.01 -5.63 19.82
C ARG A 138 -3.46 -5.18 18.44
N GLY A 139 -2.16 -5.39 18.20
CA GLY A 139 -1.48 -4.93 16.98
C GLY A 139 -2.00 -5.58 15.70
N PHE A 140 -2.29 -6.87 15.72
CA PHE A 140 -2.85 -7.58 14.57
C PHE A 140 -4.25 -7.07 14.19
N GLU A 141 -5.12 -6.86 15.18
CA GLU A 141 -6.45 -6.30 14.96
C GLU A 141 -6.41 -4.92 14.30
N ILE A 142 -5.54 -4.04 14.79
CA ILE A 142 -5.34 -2.70 14.23
C ILE A 142 -4.87 -2.80 12.78
N ALA A 143 -3.89 -3.68 12.50
CA ALA A 143 -3.36 -3.90 11.15
C ALA A 143 -4.47 -4.32 10.17
N GLN A 144 -5.30 -5.29 10.54
CA GLN A 144 -6.40 -5.75 9.69
C GLN A 144 -7.46 -4.66 9.46
N GLY A 145 -7.80 -3.89 10.49
CA GLY A 145 -8.75 -2.78 10.38
C GLY A 145 -8.27 -1.62 9.50
N ARG A 146 -6.95 -1.42 9.41
CA ARG A 146 -6.33 -0.39 8.55
C ARG A 146 -6.18 -0.84 7.11
N LEU A 147 -5.76 -2.10 6.89
CA LEU A 147 -5.36 -2.59 5.56
C LEU A 147 -6.55 -2.75 4.60
N GLY A 148 -7.74 -3.06 5.09
CA GLY A 148 -8.93 -3.22 4.25
C GLY A 148 -9.23 -1.98 3.40
N PRO A 149 -9.51 -0.82 3.99
CA PRO A 149 -9.70 0.44 3.26
C PRO A 149 -8.48 0.86 2.45
N GLY A 150 -7.26 0.65 2.96
CA GLY A 150 -6.01 0.97 2.27
C GLY A 150 -5.89 0.28 0.92
N ARG A 151 -6.32 -0.98 0.82
CA ARG A 151 -6.34 -1.75 -0.45
C ARG A 151 -7.24 -1.11 -1.49
N MET A 152 -8.41 -0.58 -1.08
CA MET A 152 -9.30 0.13 -2.01
C MET A 152 -8.71 1.43 -2.50
N HIS A 153 -8.00 2.18 -1.66
CA HIS A 153 -7.25 3.37 -2.07
C HIS A 153 -6.21 3.05 -3.15
N HIS A 154 -5.45 1.96 -3.03
CA HIS A 154 -4.52 1.52 -4.07
C HIS A 154 -5.24 1.24 -5.39
N CYS A 155 -6.36 0.50 -5.34
CA CYS A 155 -7.15 0.18 -6.51
C CYS A 155 -7.71 1.44 -7.20
N MET A 156 -8.28 2.38 -6.43
CA MET A 156 -8.82 3.63 -6.98
C MET A 156 -7.75 4.51 -7.63
N ARG A 157 -6.57 4.63 -7.02
CA ARG A 157 -5.46 5.39 -7.61
C ARG A 157 -4.97 4.78 -8.92
N LEU A 158 -4.91 3.46 -9.02
CA LEU A 158 -4.53 2.76 -10.24
C LEU A 158 -5.55 2.98 -11.37
N ILE A 159 -6.84 3.00 -11.06
CA ILE A 159 -7.89 3.33 -12.03
C ILE A 159 -7.71 4.76 -12.56
N GLY A 160 -7.48 5.72 -11.66
CA GLY A 160 -7.23 7.10 -12.05
C GLY A 160 -5.98 7.26 -12.93
N ALA A 161 -4.89 6.57 -12.57
CA ALA A 161 -3.65 6.58 -13.35
C ALA A 161 -3.85 5.97 -14.76
N THR A 162 -4.53 4.82 -14.87
CA THR A 162 -4.80 4.19 -16.17
C THR A 162 -5.75 5.01 -17.02
N GLN A 163 -6.77 5.60 -16.44
CA GLN A 163 -7.67 6.53 -17.14
C GLN A 163 -6.88 7.70 -17.74
N ARG A 164 -6.05 8.35 -16.91
CA ARG A 164 -5.23 9.47 -17.36
C ARG A 164 -4.21 9.07 -18.42
N ALA A 165 -3.59 7.91 -18.29
CA ALA A 165 -2.67 7.36 -19.29
C ALA A 165 -3.38 7.13 -20.63
N LEU A 166 -4.58 6.57 -20.63
CA LEU A 166 -5.38 6.37 -21.85
C LEU A 166 -5.75 7.69 -22.51
N GLU A 167 -6.17 8.71 -21.76
CA GLU A 167 -6.49 10.06 -22.30
C GLU A 167 -5.30 10.69 -23.01
N ILE A 168 -4.12 10.69 -22.36
CA ILE A 168 -2.89 11.23 -22.95
C ILE A 168 -2.49 10.42 -24.18
N THR A 169 -2.67 9.09 -24.14
CA THR A 169 -2.39 8.21 -25.27
C THR A 169 -3.31 8.51 -26.45
N CYS A 170 -4.60 8.73 -26.22
CA CYS A 170 -5.54 9.09 -27.29
C CYS A 170 -5.14 10.40 -27.97
N ALA A 171 -4.77 11.43 -27.22
CA ALA A 171 -4.24 12.67 -27.77
C ALA A 171 -2.97 12.41 -28.61
N ARG A 172 -2.02 11.68 -28.06
CA ARG A 172 -0.76 11.34 -28.74
C ARG A 172 -0.96 10.62 -30.07
N VAL A 173 -1.79 9.59 -30.11
CA VAL A 173 -2.00 8.79 -31.34
C VAL A 173 -2.76 9.54 -32.43
N SER A 174 -3.53 10.57 -32.09
CA SER A 174 -4.23 11.45 -33.02
C SER A 174 -3.31 12.45 -33.71
N GLU A 175 -2.19 12.80 -33.07
CA GLU A 175 -1.22 13.77 -33.61
C GLU A 175 -0.04 13.08 -34.30
N ARG A 176 0.42 11.94 -33.76
CA ARG A 176 1.63 11.26 -34.25
C ARG A 176 1.39 10.52 -35.55
N ARG A 177 2.22 10.78 -36.55
CA ARG A 177 2.18 10.13 -37.86
C ARG A 177 3.31 9.14 -38.04
N THR A 178 2.98 7.95 -38.60
CA THR A 178 3.92 6.90 -38.99
C THR A 178 3.46 6.26 -40.29
N PHE A 179 4.40 5.91 -41.15
CA PHE A 179 4.07 5.30 -42.45
C PHE A 179 3.00 6.06 -43.24
N GLY A 180 3.09 7.41 -43.26
CA GLY A 180 2.22 8.29 -44.02
C GLY A 180 0.85 8.58 -43.43
N ARG A 181 0.48 8.00 -42.28
CA ARG A 181 -0.82 8.22 -41.62
C ARG A 181 -0.69 8.39 -40.10
N GLU A 182 -1.74 8.87 -39.47
CA GLU A 182 -1.80 9.00 -38.00
C GLU A 182 -1.79 7.62 -37.32
N LEU A 183 -1.19 7.54 -36.13
CA LEU A 183 -1.21 6.29 -35.34
C LEU A 183 -2.64 5.82 -35.07
N SER A 184 -3.56 6.74 -34.83
CA SER A 184 -4.99 6.45 -34.59
C SER A 184 -5.70 5.75 -35.77
N GLN A 185 -5.11 5.74 -36.97
CA GLN A 185 -5.65 5.06 -38.14
C GLN A 185 -5.19 3.60 -38.26
N HIS A 186 -4.27 3.16 -37.43
CA HIS A 186 -3.83 1.76 -37.40
C HIS A 186 -4.78 0.90 -36.57
N GLN A 187 -5.18 -0.27 -37.11
CA GLN A 187 -6.15 -1.19 -36.50
C GLN A 187 -5.69 -1.63 -35.09
N SER A 188 -4.42 -2.04 -34.94
CA SER A 188 -3.84 -2.49 -33.68
C SER A 188 -3.90 -1.43 -32.56
N ILE A 189 -3.76 -0.15 -32.93
CA ILE A 189 -3.87 0.96 -31.98
C ILE A 189 -5.32 1.11 -31.51
N ARG A 190 -6.29 1.04 -32.42
CA ARG A 190 -7.73 1.12 -32.07
C ARG A 190 -8.16 -0.03 -31.18
N GLU A 191 -7.70 -1.24 -31.47
CA GLU A 191 -7.97 -2.43 -30.65
C GLU A 191 -7.39 -2.29 -29.23
N ALA A 192 -6.15 -1.81 -29.12
CA ALA A 192 -5.50 -1.60 -27.82
C ALA A 192 -6.23 -0.53 -26.99
N ILE A 193 -6.68 0.56 -27.61
CA ILE A 193 -7.44 1.62 -26.94
C ILE A 193 -8.81 1.11 -26.48
N ALA A 194 -9.55 0.43 -27.35
CA ALA A 194 -10.88 -0.12 -27.04
C ALA A 194 -10.80 -1.14 -25.90
N THR A 195 -9.83 -2.05 -25.95
CA THR A 195 -9.59 -3.03 -24.88
C THR A 195 -9.23 -2.35 -23.56
N SER A 196 -8.34 -1.37 -23.59
CA SER A 196 -7.94 -0.63 -22.39
C SER A 196 -9.10 0.14 -21.77
N PHE A 197 -9.95 0.76 -22.56
CA PHE A 197 -11.16 1.42 -22.08
C PHE A 197 -12.10 0.44 -21.38
N ALA A 198 -12.39 -0.71 -22.01
CA ALA A 198 -13.26 -1.74 -21.43
C ALA A 198 -12.69 -2.28 -20.10
N GLU A 199 -11.39 -2.53 -20.04
CA GLU A 199 -10.71 -2.98 -18.81
C GLU A 199 -10.77 -1.92 -17.69
N ILE A 200 -10.65 -0.62 -18.01
CA ILE A 200 -10.79 0.46 -17.02
C ILE A 200 -12.21 0.46 -16.44
N GLU A 201 -13.24 0.34 -17.27
CA GLU A 201 -14.63 0.29 -16.77
C GLU A 201 -14.90 -0.97 -15.93
N MET A 202 -14.35 -2.12 -16.31
CA MET A 202 -14.42 -3.34 -15.49
C MET A 202 -13.78 -3.13 -14.10
N MET A 203 -12.59 -2.52 -14.03
CA MET A 203 -11.91 -2.21 -12.78
C MET A 203 -12.74 -1.25 -11.91
N ARG A 204 -13.30 -0.19 -12.54
CA ARG A 204 -14.14 0.81 -11.87
C ARG A 204 -15.36 0.17 -11.21
N LEU A 205 -16.09 -0.64 -11.97
CA LEU A 205 -17.28 -1.34 -11.47
C LEU A 205 -16.92 -2.31 -10.33
N LEU A 206 -15.80 -3.03 -10.44
CA LEU A 206 -15.36 -3.94 -9.39
C LEU A 206 -15.04 -3.20 -8.09
N VAL A 207 -14.34 -2.07 -8.14
CA VAL A 207 -14.03 -1.26 -6.95
C VAL A 207 -15.30 -0.65 -6.35
N LEU A 208 -16.18 -0.07 -7.17
CA LEU A 208 -17.43 0.49 -6.68
C LEU A 208 -18.28 -0.56 -5.97
N LYS A 209 -18.40 -1.76 -6.54
CA LYS A 209 -19.08 -2.90 -5.89
C LYS A 209 -18.43 -3.29 -4.57
N SER A 210 -17.08 -3.27 -4.52
CA SER A 210 -16.35 -3.61 -3.30
C SER A 210 -16.56 -2.56 -2.20
N CYS A 211 -16.51 -1.27 -2.55
CA CYS A 211 -16.75 -0.17 -1.63
C CYS A 211 -18.19 -0.19 -1.12
N HIS A 212 -19.17 -0.38 -2.00
CA HIS A 212 -20.57 -0.51 -1.60
C HIS A 212 -20.77 -1.64 -0.58
N LYS A 213 -20.20 -2.81 -0.86
CA LYS A 213 -20.28 -3.92 0.10
C LYS A 213 -19.57 -3.58 1.43
N MET A 214 -18.48 -2.83 1.39
CA MET A 214 -17.81 -2.36 2.62
C MET A 214 -18.69 -1.40 3.44
N ASP A 215 -19.45 -0.55 2.79
CA ASP A 215 -20.38 0.36 3.45
C ASP A 215 -21.54 -0.40 4.12
N GLU A 216 -22.00 -1.49 3.50
CA GLU A 216 -23.10 -2.31 4.03
C GLU A 216 -22.67 -3.22 5.20
N VAL A 217 -21.55 -3.94 5.06
CA VAL A 217 -21.16 -5.03 5.99
C VAL A 217 -19.78 -4.83 6.61
N GLY A 218 -19.16 -3.67 6.42
CA GLY A 218 -17.80 -3.38 6.89
C GLY A 218 -16.71 -4.12 6.12
N ALA A 219 -15.45 -3.74 6.37
CA ALA A 219 -14.30 -4.33 5.68
C ALA A 219 -14.15 -5.84 5.93
N GLN A 220 -14.52 -6.32 7.12
CA GLN A 220 -14.47 -7.74 7.46
C GLN A 220 -15.47 -8.57 6.65
N GLY A 221 -16.69 -8.07 6.49
CA GLY A 221 -17.73 -8.73 5.69
C GLY A 221 -17.48 -8.65 4.17
N ALA A 222 -16.73 -7.63 3.72
CA ALA A 222 -16.42 -7.41 2.31
C ALA A 222 -15.05 -7.96 1.87
N ARG A 223 -14.38 -8.78 2.71
CA ARG A 223 -12.99 -9.25 2.46
C ARG A 223 -12.83 -10.01 1.14
N ASP A 224 -13.87 -10.70 0.66
CA ASP A 224 -13.89 -11.38 -0.63
C ASP A 224 -13.78 -10.41 -1.81
N MET A 225 -14.58 -9.34 -1.79
CA MET A 225 -14.58 -8.31 -2.85
C MET A 225 -13.31 -7.45 -2.79
N ILE A 226 -12.81 -7.15 -1.59
CA ILE A 226 -11.52 -6.47 -1.39
C ILE A 226 -10.38 -7.32 -1.99
N ALA A 227 -10.36 -8.63 -1.72
CA ALA A 227 -9.37 -9.54 -2.28
C ALA A 227 -9.47 -9.62 -3.81
N ALA A 228 -10.68 -9.79 -4.36
CA ALA A 228 -10.91 -9.82 -5.81
C ALA A 228 -10.39 -8.56 -6.51
N SER A 229 -10.68 -7.38 -5.95
CA SER A 229 -10.19 -6.09 -6.46
C SER A 229 -8.66 -6.03 -6.41
N LYS A 230 -8.07 -6.39 -5.28
CA LYS A 230 -6.62 -6.33 -5.06
C LYS A 230 -5.83 -7.30 -5.95
N ILE A 231 -6.41 -8.47 -6.30
CA ILE A 231 -5.82 -9.43 -7.23
C ILE A 231 -5.85 -8.91 -8.67
N ARG A 232 -6.97 -8.33 -9.10
CA ARG A 232 -7.17 -8.06 -10.53
C ARG A 232 -6.74 -6.68 -10.96
N ILE A 233 -7.01 -5.65 -10.17
CA ILE A 233 -6.81 -4.26 -10.58
C ILE A 233 -5.34 -3.91 -10.81
N PRO A 234 -4.37 -4.27 -9.94
CA PRO A 234 -2.97 -3.95 -10.21
C PRO A 234 -2.43 -4.63 -11.47
N ILE A 235 -2.85 -5.87 -11.75
CA ILE A 235 -2.46 -6.61 -12.96
C ILE A 235 -3.01 -5.92 -14.23
N MET A 236 -4.30 -5.59 -14.23
CA MET A 236 -4.94 -4.92 -15.36
C MET A 236 -4.35 -3.51 -15.57
N ALA A 237 -4.12 -2.76 -14.49
CA ALA A 237 -3.49 -1.45 -14.55
C ALA A 237 -2.08 -1.53 -15.14
N GLN A 238 -1.28 -2.50 -14.75
CA GLN A 238 0.05 -2.73 -15.29
C GLN A 238 -0.01 -3.01 -16.81
N THR A 239 -0.94 -3.85 -17.25
CA THR A 239 -1.15 -4.18 -18.66
C THR A 239 -1.58 -2.96 -19.49
N ILE A 240 -2.49 -2.13 -18.96
CA ILE A 240 -2.95 -0.91 -19.66
C ILE A 240 -1.82 0.11 -19.77
N LEU A 241 -1.06 0.31 -18.70
CA LEU A 241 0.08 1.23 -18.69
C LEU A 241 1.17 0.79 -19.66
N ASP A 242 1.45 -0.51 -19.76
CA ASP A 242 2.37 -1.08 -20.76
C ASP A 242 1.92 -0.78 -22.19
N ARG A 243 0.63 -0.99 -22.50
CA ARG A 243 0.08 -0.63 -23.82
C ARG A 243 0.21 0.87 -24.10
N CYS A 244 -0.05 1.72 -23.12
CA CYS A 244 0.09 3.17 -23.25
C CYS A 244 1.54 3.57 -23.51
N MET A 245 2.51 3.02 -22.73
CA MET A 245 3.93 3.24 -22.97
C MET A 245 4.35 2.82 -24.38
N GLN A 246 3.89 1.65 -24.84
CA GLN A 246 4.19 1.16 -26.18
C GLN A 246 3.71 2.10 -27.26
N MET A 247 2.50 2.67 -27.13
CA MET A 247 1.95 3.64 -28.07
C MET A 247 2.65 5.00 -28.05
N HIS A 248 3.41 5.31 -27.00
CA HIS A 248 4.26 6.50 -26.91
C HIS A 248 5.65 6.28 -27.51
N GLY A 249 6.03 5.03 -27.82
CA GLY A 249 7.38 4.67 -28.25
C GLY A 249 8.41 4.91 -27.15
N ALA A 250 9.65 5.21 -27.50
CA ALA A 250 10.73 5.45 -26.52
C ALA A 250 10.40 6.55 -25.51
N GLY A 251 9.61 7.57 -25.91
CA GLY A 251 9.15 8.61 -24.99
C GLY A 251 8.34 8.08 -23.80
N GLY A 252 7.56 7.00 -23.99
CA GLY A 252 6.79 6.37 -22.92
C GLY A 252 7.63 5.74 -21.80
N LEU A 253 8.93 5.55 -22.04
CA LEU A 253 9.89 5.00 -21.06
C LEU A 253 10.64 6.10 -20.29
N THR A 254 10.44 7.37 -20.66
CA THR A 254 11.12 8.52 -20.06
C THR A 254 10.27 9.17 -18.96
N SER A 255 10.89 10.07 -18.21
CA SER A 255 10.19 10.92 -17.23
C SER A 255 9.35 12.05 -17.87
N ASP A 256 9.37 12.21 -19.20
CA ASP A 256 8.51 13.16 -19.90
C ASP A 256 7.02 12.79 -19.78
N TYR A 257 6.77 11.51 -19.56
CA TYR A 257 5.43 10.97 -19.27
C TYR A 257 5.46 10.19 -17.95
N PHE A 258 4.40 10.29 -17.17
CA PHE A 258 4.29 9.61 -15.88
C PHE A 258 4.07 8.08 -15.95
N MET A 259 3.93 7.52 -17.16
CA MET A 259 3.47 6.15 -17.37
C MET A 259 4.42 5.09 -16.84
N ALA A 260 5.74 5.30 -16.97
CA ALA A 260 6.74 4.37 -16.48
C ALA A 260 6.74 4.32 -14.94
N GLU A 261 6.60 5.48 -14.29
CA GLU A 261 6.43 5.57 -12.83
C GLU A 261 5.12 4.90 -12.37
N ALA A 262 4.01 5.17 -13.07
CA ALA A 262 2.72 4.54 -12.79
C ALA A 262 2.74 3.01 -13.00
N PHE A 263 3.48 2.53 -14.00
CA PHE A 263 3.72 1.09 -14.22
C PHE A 263 4.49 0.47 -13.05
N ASN A 264 5.55 1.14 -12.58
CA ASN A 264 6.27 0.74 -11.37
C ASN A 264 5.33 0.68 -10.17
N TYR A 265 4.51 1.73 -9.96
CA TYR A 265 3.51 1.76 -8.90
C TYR A 265 2.52 0.58 -9.01
N ALA A 266 1.99 0.29 -10.20
CA ALA A 266 1.10 -0.85 -10.43
C ALA A 266 1.79 -2.18 -10.11
N ARG A 267 3.09 -2.31 -10.44
CA ARG A 267 3.88 -3.52 -10.17
C ARG A 267 4.09 -3.75 -8.68
N TRP A 268 4.48 -2.73 -7.91
CA TRP A 268 4.68 -2.93 -6.48
C TRP A 268 3.36 -3.03 -5.70
N CYS A 269 2.24 -2.49 -6.20
CA CYS A 269 0.91 -2.74 -5.64
C CYS A 269 0.51 -4.22 -5.62
N ARG A 270 1.16 -5.07 -6.42
CA ARG A 270 0.99 -6.53 -6.38
C ARG A 270 1.71 -7.20 -5.20
N GLN A 271 2.56 -6.46 -4.49
CA GLN A 271 3.27 -6.89 -3.27
C GLN A 271 2.72 -6.19 -2.02
N ALA A 272 2.50 -4.86 -2.12
CA ALA A 272 2.07 -4.04 -1.00
C ALA A 272 0.68 -4.42 -0.49
N ASP A 273 0.45 -4.30 0.82
CA ASP A 273 -0.80 -4.63 1.51
C ASP A 273 -1.27 -6.08 1.29
N GLY A 274 -0.32 -6.98 1.08
CA GLY A 274 -0.50 -8.40 0.78
C GLY A 274 -0.27 -8.71 -0.70
N PRO A 275 0.63 -9.67 -1.01
CA PRO A 275 0.88 -10.11 -2.38
C PRO A 275 -0.32 -10.82 -3.00
N ASP A 276 -0.33 -10.88 -4.34
CA ASP A 276 -1.40 -11.50 -5.12
C ASP A 276 -1.76 -12.89 -4.60
N GLU A 277 -0.77 -13.72 -4.29
CA GLU A 277 -0.90 -15.11 -3.86
C GLU A 277 -1.62 -15.25 -2.51
N VAL A 278 -1.36 -14.33 -1.57
CA VAL A 278 -2.05 -14.32 -0.27
C VAL A 278 -3.54 -14.06 -0.45
N HIS A 279 -3.87 -13.08 -1.30
CA HIS A 279 -5.26 -12.77 -1.60
C HIS A 279 -5.95 -13.90 -2.37
N GLN A 280 -5.28 -14.51 -3.35
CA GLN A 280 -5.77 -15.64 -4.14
C GLN A 280 -6.04 -16.85 -3.26
N MET A 281 -5.09 -17.21 -2.39
CA MET A 281 -5.24 -18.33 -1.45
C MET A 281 -6.44 -18.11 -0.51
N ALA A 282 -6.54 -16.92 0.08
CA ALA A 282 -7.62 -16.62 1.02
C ALA A 282 -9.00 -16.59 0.34
N LEU A 283 -9.09 -15.94 -0.83
CA LEU A 283 -10.32 -15.86 -1.60
C LEU A 283 -10.74 -17.25 -2.13
N GLY A 284 -9.79 -18.01 -2.70
CA GLY A 284 -10.06 -19.36 -3.21
C GLY A 284 -10.63 -20.27 -2.14
N LYS A 285 -10.00 -20.28 -0.95
CA LYS A 285 -10.51 -21.04 0.20
C LYS A 285 -11.96 -20.63 0.56
N GLN A 286 -12.23 -19.33 0.61
CA GLN A 286 -13.55 -18.81 0.96
C GLN A 286 -14.63 -19.21 -0.07
N ILE A 287 -14.30 -19.16 -1.37
CA ILE A 287 -15.24 -19.54 -2.43
C ILE A 287 -15.50 -21.05 -2.43
N ILE A 288 -14.46 -21.87 -2.25
CA ILE A 288 -14.62 -23.32 -2.14
C ILE A 288 -15.57 -23.65 -0.99
N LEU A 289 -15.35 -23.12 0.21
CA LEU A 289 -16.20 -23.36 1.36
C LEU A 289 -17.67 -22.95 1.11
N LYS A 290 -17.88 -21.83 0.43
CA LYS A 290 -19.22 -21.32 0.12
C LYS A 290 -20.04 -22.25 -0.80
N PHE A 291 -19.37 -22.99 -1.68
CA PHE A 291 -20.03 -23.86 -2.67
C PHE A 291 -19.85 -25.37 -2.40
N SER A 292 -19.22 -25.75 -1.28
CA SER A 292 -19.11 -27.14 -0.82
C SER A 292 -20.11 -27.50 0.29
N GLU A 293 -20.91 -26.56 0.75
CA GLU A 293 -22.08 -26.72 1.59
C GLU A 293 -23.34 -26.87 0.71
#